data_2bc4f49d2ffb81c8d156e8cc9e9ed8c7
#
_entry.id   2bc4f49d2ffb81c8d156e8cc9e9ed8c7
#
_cell.length_a   1.000
_cell.length_b   1.000
_cell.length_c   1.000
_cell.angle_alpha   90.00
_cell.angle_beta   90.00
_cell.angle_gamma   90.00
#
_symmetry.space_group_name_H-M   'P 1'
#
loop_
_entity.id
_entity.type
_entity.pdbx_description
1 polymer ?
#
loop_
_entity_poly.entity_id
_entity_poly.type
_entity_poly.pdbx_seq_one_letter_code
_entity_poly.pdbx_strand_id
1 'polypeptide(L)'
;VREIDAMGGIMPIATDMSGIQYRTLNTRKGDAVQALRVQCDRSLYKKAIQKIISQTNIHIFEEEVEDLLVQKDSVKGVITKNQTILGSKTILTTGTFLNGKMYKGDEITEGGRIGDSSSKPLSKKLYSLSLPMGRLKTGTPARIKLSSLDLSVMEEQPGESPTPFMSLTHEIKRHQKQLSCYITRTNPKTHKIISENTHLSAMYSGNISGIGPRYCPSIEDKVYRFKSKESHQIFIEPEGINKDLVYPNGISTSLPKKIQEEFIYSIKGLENSKIEEYGYAVEYDFVDPRSIKKTLETKFLSDFYLAGQINGTTGYEEAAAQGLMAGINASNKIRKRKDFILERSESYIGVMIDDLTNHGITEPYRMFTSRAEHRLLLSQNNAEQRLLSKAFTQNIVSEGRLNNV
;
A
#
# COMPACT_ATOMS: atom_id res chain seq x y z
N VAL A 1 -7.19 -7.64 -4.62
CA VAL A 1 -6.19 -8.25 -5.51
C VAL A 1 -6.84 -9.14 -6.56
N ARG A 2 -7.79 -10.02 -6.20
CA ARG A 2 -8.51 -10.87 -7.17
C ARG A 2 -9.27 -10.08 -8.24
N GLU A 3 -9.85 -8.93 -7.90
CA GLU A 3 -10.49 -8.05 -8.88
C GLU A 3 -9.46 -7.40 -9.82
N ILE A 4 -8.28 -7.06 -9.30
CA ILE A 4 -7.15 -6.59 -10.11
C ILE A 4 -6.72 -7.68 -11.09
N ASP A 5 -6.68 -8.95 -10.66
CA ASP A 5 -6.38 -10.11 -11.51
C ASP A 5 -7.40 -10.28 -12.63
N ALA A 6 -8.68 -10.30 -12.28
CA ALA A 6 -9.78 -10.43 -13.25
C ALA A 6 -9.77 -9.30 -14.31
N MET A 7 -9.28 -8.13 -13.91
CA MET A 7 -9.10 -6.96 -14.78
C MET A 7 -7.74 -6.93 -15.50
N GLY A 8 -6.96 -8.02 -15.50
CA GLY A 8 -5.68 -8.11 -16.21
C GLY A 8 -4.52 -7.36 -15.57
N GLY A 9 -4.66 -6.94 -14.30
CA GLY A 9 -3.59 -6.25 -13.58
C GLY A 9 -2.44 -7.18 -13.18
N ILE A 10 -1.24 -6.65 -13.13
CA ILE A 10 0.01 -7.42 -12.99
C ILE A 10 0.37 -7.77 -11.54
N MET A 11 -0.25 -7.13 -10.54
CA MET A 11 0.09 -7.34 -9.12
C MET A 11 -0.06 -8.82 -8.70
N PRO A 12 -1.15 -9.54 -9.01
CA PRO A 12 -1.32 -10.95 -8.62
C PRO A 12 -0.24 -11.86 -9.23
N ILE A 13 0.11 -11.61 -10.48
CA ILE A 13 1.18 -12.33 -11.21
C ILE A 13 2.53 -12.13 -10.52
N ALA A 14 2.89 -10.87 -10.25
CA ALA A 14 4.13 -10.55 -9.54
C ALA A 14 4.14 -11.12 -8.11
N THR A 15 2.97 -11.18 -7.46
CA THR A 15 2.79 -11.80 -6.14
C THR A 15 3.11 -13.29 -6.19
N ASP A 16 2.58 -14.04 -7.15
CA ASP A 16 2.85 -15.49 -7.27
C ASP A 16 4.31 -15.77 -7.68
N MET A 17 4.95 -14.87 -8.42
CA MET A 17 6.38 -14.97 -8.77
C MET A 17 7.31 -14.71 -7.57
N SER A 18 6.84 -14.07 -6.51
CA SER A 18 7.66 -13.62 -5.37
C SER A 18 7.15 -14.03 -4.00
N GLY A 19 6.00 -14.70 -3.94
CA GLY A 19 5.34 -15.08 -2.69
C GLY A 19 6.12 -16.14 -1.92
N ILE A 20 6.36 -15.86 -0.65
CA ILE A 20 7.13 -16.72 0.27
C ILE A 20 6.29 -17.27 1.42
N GLN A 21 5.08 -16.74 1.64
CA GLN A 21 4.08 -17.32 2.55
C GLN A 21 2.68 -16.95 2.05
N TYR A 22 1.82 -17.95 1.99
CA TYR A 22 0.41 -17.79 1.59
C TYR A 22 -0.49 -18.24 2.73
N ARG A 23 -1.48 -17.42 3.08
CA ARG A 23 -2.42 -17.75 4.14
C ARG A 23 -3.78 -17.10 3.92
N THR A 24 -4.83 -17.89 3.97
CA THR A 24 -6.21 -17.39 3.97
C THR A 24 -6.56 -16.87 5.36
N LEU A 25 -6.97 -15.62 5.41
CA LEU A 25 -7.38 -14.93 6.63
C LEU A 25 -8.87 -15.15 6.87
N ASN A 26 -9.28 -15.02 8.14
CA ASN A 26 -10.68 -15.10 8.57
C ASN A 26 -11.37 -16.45 8.30
N THR A 27 -10.63 -17.55 8.25
CA THR A 27 -11.15 -18.91 7.97
C THR A 27 -12.23 -19.38 8.96
N ARG A 28 -12.29 -18.79 10.16
CA ARG A 28 -13.34 -19.06 11.17
C ARG A 28 -14.62 -18.24 10.97
N LYS A 29 -14.64 -17.38 9.94
CA LYS A 29 -15.78 -16.54 9.57
C LYS A 29 -16.35 -17.00 8.24
N GLY A 30 -17.52 -16.48 7.84
CA GLY A 30 -18.12 -16.84 6.56
C GLY A 30 -17.28 -16.41 5.35
N ASP A 31 -17.48 -17.07 4.22
CA ASP A 31 -16.68 -16.91 2.98
C ASP A 31 -16.61 -15.48 2.45
N ALA A 32 -17.64 -14.67 2.71
CA ALA A 32 -17.69 -13.27 2.29
C ALA A 32 -16.57 -12.37 2.87
N VAL A 33 -15.90 -12.82 3.94
CA VAL A 33 -14.81 -12.06 4.58
C VAL A 33 -13.47 -12.79 4.54
N GLN A 34 -13.42 -13.97 3.95
CA GLN A 34 -12.16 -14.68 3.76
C GLN A 34 -11.36 -13.98 2.66
N ALA A 35 -10.05 -13.88 2.87
CA ALA A 35 -9.14 -13.28 1.92
C ALA A 35 -7.77 -13.93 1.97
N LEU A 36 -7.23 -14.27 0.81
CA LEU A 36 -5.87 -14.76 0.69
C LEU A 36 -4.88 -13.60 0.92
N ARG A 37 -3.98 -13.78 1.89
CA ARG A 37 -2.84 -12.91 2.14
C ARG A 37 -1.56 -13.59 1.68
N VAL A 38 -0.71 -12.86 0.98
CA VAL A 38 0.59 -13.34 0.53
C VAL A 38 1.68 -12.42 1.02
N GLN A 39 2.68 -13.00 1.69
CA GLN A 39 3.93 -12.35 2.00
C GLN A 39 4.87 -12.53 0.81
N CYS A 40 5.42 -11.44 0.28
CA CYS A 40 6.33 -11.47 -0.85
C CYS A 40 7.76 -11.12 -0.43
N ASP A 41 8.74 -11.76 -1.06
CA ASP A 41 10.13 -11.29 -1.05
C ASP A 41 10.21 -9.99 -1.86
N ARG A 42 10.62 -8.90 -1.20
CA ARG A 42 10.69 -7.56 -1.83
C ARG A 42 11.60 -7.51 -3.07
N SER A 43 12.72 -8.21 -3.02
CA SER A 43 13.68 -8.22 -4.13
C SER A 43 13.15 -8.99 -5.32
N LEU A 44 12.49 -10.14 -5.06
CA LEU A 44 11.86 -10.95 -6.11
C LEU A 44 10.64 -10.23 -6.69
N TYR A 45 9.84 -9.56 -5.87
CA TYR A 45 8.70 -8.76 -6.36
C TYR A 45 9.17 -7.65 -7.30
N LYS A 46 10.23 -6.89 -6.91
CA LYS A 46 10.84 -5.88 -7.78
C LYS A 46 11.30 -6.49 -9.11
N LYS A 47 12.01 -7.62 -9.08
CA LYS A 47 12.48 -8.32 -10.29
C LYS A 47 11.30 -8.81 -11.14
N ALA A 48 10.22 -9.31 -10.53
CA ALA A 48 9.02 -9.74 -11.25
C ALA A 48 8.38 -8.58 -12.01
N ILE A 49 8.18 -7.43 -11.36
CA ILE A 49 7.66 -6.23 -12.01
C ILE A 49 8.59 -5.75 -13.12
N GLN A 50 9.91 -5.68 -12.89
CA GLN A 50 10.88 -5.28 -13.91
C GLN A 50 10.83 -6.21 -15.13
N LYS A 51 10.72 -7.54 -14.89
CA LYS A 51 10.58 -8.52 -15.96
C LYS A 51 9.31 -8.31 -16.77
N ILE A 52 8.17 -8.07 -16.11
CA ILE A 52 6.90 -7.83 -16.80
C ILE A 52 6.99 -6.55 -17.66
N ILE A 53 7.54 -5.48 -17.10
CA ILE A 53 7.69 -4.20 -17.81
C ILE A 53 8.63 -4.34 -19.01
N SER A 54 9.75 -5.08 -18.86
CA SER A 54 10.71 -5.28 -19.96
C SER A 54 10.15 -6.03 -21.17
N GLN A 55 9.01 -6.68 -21.02
CA GLN A 55 8.29 -7.34 -22.10
C GLN A 55 7.26 -6.43 -22.80
N THR A 56 7.25 -5.15 -22.46
CA THR A 56 6.35 -4.13 -23.03
C THR A 56 7.14 -3.05 -23.76
N ASN A 57 6.45 -2.18 -24.48
CA ASN A 57 7.04 -0.99 -25.13
C ASN A 57 7.06 0.25 -24.22
N ILE A 58 7.15 0.05 -22.88
CA ILE A 58 7.22 1.14 -21.92
C ILE A 58 8.64 1.67 -21.83
N HIS A 59 8.82 2.99 -22.01
CA HIS A 59 10.07 3.67 -21.75
C HIS A 59 10.14 4.12 -20.29
N ILE A 60 11.23 3.80 -19.61
CA ILE A 60 11.49 4.16 -18.21
C ILE A 60 12.53 5.27 -18.19
N PHE A 61 12.19 6.39 -17.55
CA PHE A 61 13.11 7.48 -17.25
C PHE A 61 13.35 7.52 -15.73
N GLU A 62 14.58 7.28 -15.30
CA GLU A 62 14.97 7.37 -13.87
C GLU A 62 15.34 8.82 -13.53
N GLU A 63 14.32 9.70 -13.52
CA GLU A 63 14.47 11.13 -13.28
C GLU A 63 13.41 11.61 -12.28
N GLU A 64 13.79 12.59 -11.45
CA GLU A 64 12.84 13.28 -10.59
C GLU A 64 11.98 14.24 -11.40
N VAL A 65 10.66 14.12 -11.26
CA VAL A 65 9.71 15.09 -11.81
C VAL A 65 9.60 16.26 -10.86
N GLU A 66 9.99 17.45 -11.33
CA GLU A 66 9.99 18.68 -10.55
C GLU A 66 8.75 19.54 -10.81
N ASP A 67 8.17 19.48 -12.03
CA ASP A 67 7.05 20.34 -12.43
C ASP A 67 6.12 19.62 -13.43
N LEU A 68 4.96 20.21 -13.64
CA LEU A 68 3.99 19.81 -14.66
C LEU A 68 3.93 20.84 -15.77
N LEU A 69 4.01 20.37 -17.02
CA LEU A 69 3.76 21.23 -18.18
C LEU A 69 2.25 21.42 -18.34
N VAL A 70 1.75 22.55 -17.88
CA VAL A 70 0.33 22.91 -17.96
C VAL A 70 0.12 23.94 -19.07
N GLN A 71 -0.80 23.66 -19.99
CA GLN A 71 -1.21 24.59 -21.05
C GLN A 71 -2.73 24.76 -20.97
N LYS A 72 -3.17 26.00 -20.72
CA LYS A 72 -4.56 26.29 -20.37
C LYS A 72 -4.96 25.44 -19.14
N ASP A 73 -6.01 24.67 -19.22
CA ASP A 73 -6.51 23.79 -18.14
C ASP A 73 -6.18 22.31 -18.40
N SER A 74 -5.04 22.01 -19.05
CA SER A 74 -4.64 20.66 -19.42
C SER A 74 -3.17 20.39 -19.14
N VAL A 75 -2.86 19.24 -18.58
CA VAL A 75 -1.48 18.75 -18.39
C VAL A 75 -1.01 18.11 -19.70
N LYS A 76 0.11 18.58 -20.24
CA LYS A 76 0.70 18.16 -21.51
C LYS A 76 2.02 17.42 -21.37
N GLY A 77 2.43 17.17 -20.14
CA GLY A 77 3.65 16.46 -19.83
C GLY A 77 4.21 16.80 -18.46
N VAL A 78 5.42 16.39 -18.24
CA VAL A 78 6.16 16.61 -17.01
C VAL A 78 7.51 17.25 -17.31
N ILE A 79 8.04 17.97 -16.33
CA ILE A 79 9.35 18.62 -16.41
C ILE A 79 10.22 17.98 -15.34
N THR A 80 11.37 17.44 -15.78
CA THR A 80 12.43 16.94 -14.93
C THR A 80 13.57 17.96 -14.88
N LYS A 81 14.57 17.71 -14.09
CA LYS A 81 15.78 18.55 -14.07
C LYS A 81 16.47 18.61 -15.43
N ASN A 82 16.38 17.55 -16.23
CA ASN A 82 17.17 17.38 -17.45
C ASN A 82 16.37 17.67 -18.72
N GLN A 83 15.06 17.44 -18.71
CA GLN A 83 14.24 17.52 -19.92
C GLN A 83 12.75 17.76 -19.65
N THR A 84 12.03 18.08 -20.71
CA THR A 84 10.55 18.09 -20.71
C THR A 84 10.07 16.85 -21.46
N ILE A 85 9.23 16.05 -20.81
CA ILE A 85 8.64 14.84 -21.39
C ILE A 85 7.18 15.14 -21.71
N LEU A 86 6.87 15.15 -23.00
CA LEU A 86 5.50 15.40 -23.47
C LEU A 86 4.64 14.13 -23.33
N GLY A 87 3.39 14.31 -22.94
CA GLY A 87 2.43 13.23 -22.83
C GLY A 87 1.00 13.73 -23.02
N SER A 88 0.20 12.98 -23.79
CA SER A 88 -1.21 13.33 -24.00
C SER A 88 -2.07 13.11 -22.76
N LYS A 89 -1.65 12.24 -21.86
CA LYS A 89 -2.24 12.00 -20.53
C LYS A 89 -1.13 11.79 -19.52
N THR A 90 -1.33 12.27 -18.30
CA THR A 90 -0.39 12.13 -17.19
C THR A 90 -1.09 11.46 -16.01
N ILE A 91 -0.48 10.44 -15.43
CA ILE A 91 -0.96 9.76 -14.22
C ILE A 91 0.08 9.96 -13.12
N LEU A 92 -0.30 10.58 -12.01
CA LEU A 92 0.58 10.86 -10.88
C LEU A 92 0.39 9.81 -9.77
N THR A 93 1.51 9.20 -9.32
CA THR A 93 1.51 8.10 -8.34
C THR A 93 2.63 8.28 -7.31
N THR A 94 2.58 9.36 -6.54
CA THR A 94 3.68 9.85 -5.68
C THR A 94 3.97 9.01 -4.44
N GLY A 95 3.11 8.06 -4.07
CA GLY A 95 3.30 7.31 -2.83
C GLY A 95 3.41 8.23 -1.61
N THR A 96 4.43 8.00 -0.76
CA THR A 96 4.73 8.80 0.45
C THR A 96 5.78 9.89 0.21
N PHE A 97 6.18 10.13 -1.05
CA PHE A 97 7.33 10.98 -1.35
C PHE A 97 6.99 12.47 -1.51
N LEU A 98 5.71 12.80 -1.79
CA LEU A 98 5.29 14.17 -2.01
C LEU A 98 5.41 14.99 -0.72
N ASN A 99 6.41 15.89 -0.67
CA ASN A 99 6.78 16.64 0.52
C ASN A 99 6.92 15.74 1.77
N GLY A 100 7.47 14.55 1.56
CA GLY A 100 7.63 13.53 2.58
C GLY A 100 8.61 13.94 3.68
N LYS A 101 8.24 13.68 4.94
CA LYS A 101 9.09 13.88 6.13
C LYS A 101 8.99 12.65 7.02
N MET A 102 10.14 12.13 7.45
CA MET A 102 10.24 10.99 8.36
C MET A 102 10.56 11.46 9.77
N TYR A 103 9.93 10.85 10.76
CA TYR A 103 10.02 11.23 12.17
C TYR A 103 10.41 10.04 13.05
N LYS A 104 11.41 10.24 13.92
CA LYS A 104 11.81 9.33 15.00
C LYS A 104 12.01 10.15 16.27
N GLY A 105 10.99 10.25 17.11
CA GLY A 105 10.97 11.26 18.17
C GLY A 105 11.10 12.66 17.57
N ASP A 106 12.10 13.41 18.01
CA ASP A 106 12.41 14.76 17.53
C ASP A 106 13.32 14.78 16.28
N GLU A 107 13.85 13.62 15.89
CA GLU A 107 14.66 13.51 14.66
C GLU A 107 13.76 13.57 13.43
N ILE A 108 13.92 14.64 12.64
CA ILE A 108 13.16 14.85 11.38
C ILE A 108 14.13 14.71 10.20
N THR A 109 13.78 13.86 9.26
CA THR A 109 14.54 13.66 8.02
C THR A 109 13.60 13.82 6.83
N GLU A 110 14.04 14.56 5.81
CA GLU A 110 13.29 14.69 4.56
C GLU A 110 13.38 13.41 3.74
N GLY A 111 12.23 12.94 3.25
CA GLY A 111 12.13 11.73 2.46
C GLY A 111 10.79 11.01 2.65
N GLY A 112 10.44 10.21 1.68
CA GLY A 112 9.25 9.34 1.75
C GLY A 112 9.56 7.95 2.30
N ARG A 113 10.83 7.56 2.30
CA ARG A 113 11.39 6.31 2.80
C ARG A 113 12.88 6.51 3.10
N ILE A 114 13.45 5.70 3.99
CA ILE A 114 14.88 5.72 4.29
C ILE A 114 15.68 5.52 2.98
N GLY A 115 16.62 6.43 2.73
CA GLY A 115 17.50 6.41 1.55
C GLY A 115 16.95 7.08 0.30
N ASP A 116 15.68 7.53 0.32
CA ASP A 116 15.05 8.22 -0.81
C ASP A 116 14.68 9.67 -0.47
N SER A 117 14.83 10.56 -1.45
CA SER A 117 14.53 11.98 -1.32
C SER A 117 13.04 12.29 -1.25
N SER A 118 12.70 13.51 -0.85
CA SER A 118 11.35 14.07 -0.83
C SER A 118 11.09 14.88 -2.09
N SER A 119 9.97 14.65 -2.76
CA SER A 119 9.55 15.41 -3.95
C SER A 119 8.88 16.73 -3.55
N LYS A 120 9.67 17.73 -3.19
CA LYS A 120 9.19 19.06 -2.78
C LYS A 120 8.83 19.98 -3.95
N PRO A 121 9.62 20.04 -5.04
CA PRO A 121 9.28 20.91 -6.17
C PRO A 121 7.90 20.60 -6.75
N LEU A 122 7.64 19.32 -7.00
CA LEU A 122 6.34 18.86 -7.50
C LEU A 122 5.20 19.18 -6.51
N SER A 123 5.42 19.03 -5.21
CA SER A 123 4.43 19.41 -4.20
C SER A 123 4.08 20.91 -4.30
N LYS A 124 5.10 21.78 -4.34
CA LYS A 124 4.90 23.22 -4.51
C LYS A 124 4.10 23.54 -5.77
N LYS A 125 4.36 22.84 -6.87
CA LYS A 125 3.60 22.96 -8.11
C LYS A 125 2.13 22.62 -7.91
N LEU A 126 1.81 21.49 -7.25
CA LEU A 126 0.43 21.08 -7.01
C LEU A 126 -0.34 22.10 -6.15
N TYR A 127 0.30 22.67 -5.12
CA TYR A 127 -0.27 23.77 -4.33
C TYR A 127 -0.54 25.02 -5.21
N SER A 128 0.39 25.38 -6.11
CA SER A 128 0.23 26.54 -6.99
C SER A 128 -0.92 26.38 -8.01
N LEU A 129 -1.29 25.14 -8.32
CA LEU A 129 -2.43 24.79 -9.17
C LEU A 129 -3.76 24.77 -8.41
N SER A 130 -3.78 25.23 -7.15
CA SER A 130 -4.95 25.30 -6.28
C SER A 130 -5.67 23.96 -6.09
N LEU A 131 -4.94 22.84 -6.18
CA LEU A 131 -5.48 21.56 -5.81
C LEU A 131 -5.74 21.52 -4.30
N PRO A 132 -6.85 20.90 -3.85
CA PRO A 132 -7.17 20.81 -2.42
C PRO A 132 -6.25 19.82 -1.73
N MET A 133 -5.10 20.32 -1.28
CA MET A 133 -4.04 19.52 -0.65
C MET A 133 -4.30 19.34 0.84
N GLY A 134 -3.86 18.23 1.38
CA GLY A 134 -3.82 17.94 2.81
C GLY A 134 -2.61 17.08 3.16
N ARG A 135 -2.49 16.72 4.45
CA ARG A 135 -1.39 15.89 4.94
C ARG A 135 -1.92 14.61 5.59
N LEU A 136 -1.28 13.50 5.27
CA LEU A 136 -1.54 12.20 5.90
C LEU A 136 -0.25 11.64 6.49
N LYS A 137 -0.41 10.69 7.39
CA LYS A 137 0.70 10.03 8.07
C LYS A 137 0.53 8.52 7.98
N THR A 138 1.63 7.83 7.77
CA THR A 138 1.75 6.38 8.00
C THR A 138 2.99 6.09 8.83
N GLY A 139 3.25 4.82 9.14
CA GLY A 139 4.41 4.44 9.93
C GLY A 139 4.89 3.04 9.62
N THR A 140 6.11 2.76 10.03
CA THR A 140 6.76 1.46 9.87
C THR A 140 7.44 1.05 11.17
N PRO A 141 7.49 -0.25 11.52
CA PRO A 141 8.28 -0.73 12.65
C PRO A 141 9.77 -0.79 12.31
N ALA A 142 10.57 -1.04 13.32
CA ALA A 142 11.98 -1.36 13.16
C ALA A 142 12.17 -2.60 12.27
N ARG A 143 13.34 -2.71 11.62
CA ARG A 143 13.81 -3.94 10.96
C ARG A 143 14.82 -4.61 11.88
N ILE A 144 14.63 -5.89 12.10
CA ILE A 144 15.39 -6.66 13.09
C ILE A 144 16.06 -7.83 12.38
N LYS A 145 17.30 -8.19 12.79
CA LYS A 145 17.97 -9.36 12.26
C LYS A 145 17.28 -10.65 12.72
N LEU A 146 16.85 -11.47 11.78
CA LEU A 146 16.20 -12.76 12.06
C LEU A 146 17.09 -13.66 12.91
N SER A 147 18.40 -13.73 12.61
CA SER A 147 19.39 -14.52 13.33
C SER A 147 19.58 -14.11 14.79
N SER A 148 19.08 -12.96 15.20
CA SER A 148 19.17 -12.47 16.58
C SER A 148 17.93 -12.76 17.44
N LEU A 149 16.92 -13.42 16.87
CA LEU A 149 15.64 -13.73 17.53
C LEU A 149 15.65 -15.12 18.13
N ASP A 150 15.01 -15.28 19.27
CA ASP A 150 14.67 -16.60 19.81
C ASP A 150 13.29 -17.03 19.29
N LEU A 151 13.28 -17.71 18.16
CA LEU A 151 12.05 -18.22 17.54
C LEU A 151 11.45 -19.40 18.32
N SER A 152 12.21 -20.07 19.19
CA SER A 152 11.74 -21.25 19.94
C SER A 152 10.63 -20.93 20.93
N VAL A 153 10.53 -19.68 21.35
CA VAL A 153 9.52 -19.18 22.29
C VAL A 153 8.32 -18.51 21.62
N MET A 154 8.31 -18.48 20.27
CA MET A 154 7.25 -17.90 19.46
C MET A 154 6.34 -18.95 18.85
N GLU A 155 5.11 -18.58 18.54
CA GLU A 155 4.19 -19.44 17.79
C GLU A 155 4.54 -19.42 16.31
N GLU A 156 4.91 -20.56 15.74
CA GLU A 156 5.16 -20.68 14.31
C GLU A 156 3.84 -20.61 13.53
N GLN A 157 3.82 -19.82 12.46
CA GLN A 157 2.71 -19.70 11.53
C GLN A 157 3.17 -20.07 10.12
N PRO A 158 3.04 -21.36 9.73
CA PRO A 158 3.38 -21.81 8.38
C PRO A 158 2.38 -21.29 7.35
N GLY A 159 2.79 -21.29 6.08
CA GLY A 159 1.90 -21.10 4.95
C GLY A 159 0.95 -22.27 4.74
N GLU A 160 0.00 -22.10 3.83
CA GLU A 160 -0.95 -23.17 3.47
C GLU A 160 -0.32 -24.24 2.58
N SER A 161 -0.78 -25.48 2.77
CA SER A 161 -0.44 -26.62 1.94
C SER A 161 -1.73 -27.39 1.56
N PRO A 162 -2.05 -27.55 0.26
CA PRO A 162 -1.33 -27.02 -0.90
C PRO A 162 -1.37 -25.49 -0.94
N THR A 163 -0.28 -24.86 -1.42
CA THR A 163 -0.18 -23.40 -1.48
C THR A 163 -1.11 -22.85 -2.56
N PRO A 164 -2.08 -21.98 -2.22
CA PRO A 164 -2.99 -21.40 -3.21
C PRO A 164 -2.29 -20.38 -4.12
N PHE A 165 -2.84 -20.09 -5.30
CA PHE A 165 -2.38 -19.01 -6.17
C PHE A 165 -3.12 -17.70 -5.87
N MET A 166 -2.42 -16.57 -5.99
CA MET A 166 -3.06 -15.25 -5.95
C MET A 166 -3.69 -14.91 -7.31
N SER A 167 -3.00 -15.19 -8.40
CA SER A 167 -3.56 -15.07 -9.75
C SER A 167 -4.31 -16.34 -10.17
N LEU A 168 -5.39 -16.17 -10.92
CA LEU A 168 -6.15 -17.27 -11.53
C LEU A 168 -5.66 -17.61 -12.93
N THR A 169 -4.64 -16.90 -13.45
CA THR A 169 -3.97 -17.28 -14.69
C THR A 169 -3.09 -18.51 -14.47
N HIS A 170 -3.31 -19.57 -15.25
CA HIS A 170 -2.63 -20.87 -15.07
C HIS A 170 -1.19 -20.92 -15.59
N GLU A 171 -0.66 -19.82 -16.14
CA GLU A 171 0.66 -19.79 -16.80
C GLU A 171 1.83 -19.49 -15.85
N ILE A 172 1.55 -19.20 -14.58
CA ILE A 172 2.58 -18.76 -13.65
C ILE A 172 3.17 -19.94 -12.92
N LYS A 173 4.45 -20.18 -13.15
CA LYS A 173 5.23 -21.15 -12.37
C LYS A 173 5.65 -20.48 -11.06
N ARG A 174 5.23 -21.04 -9.93
CA ARG A 174 5.67 -20.66 -8.61
C ARG A 174 6.92 -21.46 -8.25
N HIS A 175 7.97 -20.77 -7.88
CA HIS A 175 9.25 -21.42 -7.61
C HIS A 175 9.87 -21.04 -6.27
N GLN A 176 9.13 -20.30 -5.43
CA GLN A 176 9.71 -19.80 -4.19
C GLN A 176 9.55 -20.81 -3.06
N LYS A 177 10.64 -20.99 -2.29
CA LYS A 177 10.57 -21.68 -1.00
C LYS A 177 9.62 -20.93 -0.08
N GLN A 178 8.68 -21.66 0.52
CA GLN A 178 7.79 -21.07 1.53
C GLN A 178 8.52 -20.93 2.85
N LEU A 179 8.29 -19.81 3.54
CA LEU A 179 8.81 -19.49 4.86
C LEU A 179 7.66 -19.38 5.85
N SER A 180 7.93 -19.72 7.10
CA SER A 180 6.99 -19.45 8.18
C SER A 180 7.14 -18.02 8.68
N CYS A 181 6.02 -17.40 9.07
CA CYS A 181 6.02 -16.26 9.97
C CYS A 181 5.94 -16.76 11.41
N TYR A 182 6.24 -15.89 12.37
CA TYR A 182 6.16 -16.21 13.78
C TYR A 182 5.32 -15.19 14.51
N ILE A 183 4.69 -15.60 15.59
CA ILE A 183 3.82 -14.72 16.38
C ILE A 183 4.41 -14.59 17.78
N THR A 184 4.59 -13.36 18.20
CA THR A 184 4.83 -12.98 19.59
C THR A 184 3.85 -11.91 20.04
N ARG A 185 4.01 -11.37 21.24
CA ARG A 185 3.07 -10.40 21.79
C ARG A 185 3.79 -9.37 22.64
N THR A 186 3.26 -8.16 22.69
CA THR A 186 3.59 -7.19 23.72
C THR A 186 3.12 -7.70 25.09
N ASN A 187 3.60 -7.10 26.16
CA ASN A 187 3.27 -7.45 27.55
C ASN A 187 3.12 -6.18 28.40
N PRO A 188 2.72 -6.28 29.68
CA PRO A 188 2.55 -5.10 30.54
C PRO A 188 3.81 -4.24 30.70
N LYS A 189 5.01 -4.85 30.73
CA LYS A 189 6.28 -4.11 30.77
C LYS A 189 6.47 -3.28 29.49
N THR A 190 6.19 -3.89 28.30
CA THR A 190 6.23 -3.20 27.03
C THR A 190 5.26 -2.02 27.01
N HIS A 191 4.01 -2.23 27.48
CA HIS A 191 3.00 -1.17 27.52
C HIS A 191 3.38 -0.03 28.48
N LYS A 192 3.99 -0.35 29.62
CA LYS A 192 4.47 0.65 30.58
C LYS A 192 5.54 1.53 29.95
N ILE A 193 6.57 0.94 29.32
CA ILE A 193 7.64 1.70 28.65
C ILE A 193 7.04 2.65 27.60
N ILE A 194 6.12 2.17 26.77
CA ILE A 194 5.50 2.98 25.72
C ILE A 194 4.66 4.11 26.34
N SER A 195 3.83 3.80 27.35
CA SER A 195 2.93 4.77 27.97
C SER A 195 3.70 5.92 28.66
N GLU A 196 4.79 5.62 29.37
CA GLU A 196 5.61 6.60 30.06
C GLU A 196 6.35 7.53 29.08
N ASN A 197 6.58 7.07 27.83
CA ASN A 197 7.33 7.77 26.79
C ASN A 197 6.48 8.27 25.62
N THR A 198 5.15 8.16 25.67
CA THR A 198 4.25 8.56 24.58
C THR A 198 4.44 10.02 24.17
N HIS A 199 4.75 10.91 25.11
CA HIS A 199 5.00 12.33 24.88
C HIS A 199 6.24 12.60 23.99
N LEU A 200 7.15 11.63 23.85
CA LEU A 200 8.32 11.70 22.97
C LEU A 200 8.02 11.21 21.54
N SER A 201 6.84 10.64 21.30
CA SER A 201 6.43 10.26 19.96
C SER A 201 6.08 11.49 19.14
N ALA A 202 6.55 11.56 17.91
CA ALA A 202 6.28 12.68 17.00
C ALA A 202 4.77 12.93 16.78
N MET A 203 3.94 11.91 16.97
CA MET A 203 2.48 12.05 16.92
C MET A 203 1.88 12.82 18.07
N TYR A 204 2.45 12.67 19.28
CA TYR A 204 1.92 13.24 20.51
C TYR A 204 2.65 14.51 20.94
N SER A 205 3.83 14.76 20.38
CA SER A 205 4.58 16.00 20.58
C SER A 205 4.08 17.20 19.76
N GLY A 206 3.13 16.97 18.82
CA GLY A 206 2.62 17.99 17.92
C GLY A 206 3.48 18.23 16.66
N ASN A 207 4.55 17.47 16.48
CA ASN A 207 5.43 17.58 15.30
C ASN A 207 4.79 17.11 13.99
N ILE A 208 3.76 16.23 14.06
CA ILE A 208 3.02 15.71 12.93
C ILE A 208 1.60 16.29 12.95
N SER A 209 1.21 16.93 11.86
CA SER A 209 -0.15 17.44 11.65
C SER A 209 -1.05 16.45 10.90
N GLY A 210 -0.45 15.53 10.17
CA GLY A 210 -1.13 14.53 9.35
C GLY A 210 -1.91 13.49 10.17
N ILE A 211 -3.10 13.15 9.70
CA ILE A 211 -3.95 12.13 10.32
C ILE A 211 -3.42 10.74 10.00
N GLY A 212 -3.29 9.89 11.02
CA GLY A 212 -2.84 8.51 10.89
C GLY A 212 -3.97 7.52 10.60
N PRO A 213 -3.66 6.33 10.07
CA PRO A 213 -4.67 5.32 9.74
C PRO A 213 -5.26 4.67 10.98
N ARG A 214 -6.58 4.57 11.03
CA ARG A 214 -7.34 3.94 12.12
C ARG A 214 -7.04 2.44 12.27
N TYR A 215 -6.83 1.75 11.15
CA TYR A 215 -6.73 0.29 11.10
C TYR A 215 -5.29 -0.24 11.06
N CYS A 216 -4.30 0.64 11.00
CA CYS A 216 -2.90 0.30 11.20
C CYS A 216 -2.28 1.35 12.15
N PRO A 217 -2.81 1.44 13.40
CA PRO A 217 -2.33 2.42 14.36
C PRO A 217 -0.90 2.08 14.78
N SER A 218 -0.15 3.09 15.17
CA SER A 218 1.14 2.89 15.81
C SER A 218 0.98 2.09 17.12
N ILE A 219 2.07 1.57 17.64
CA ILE A 219 1.99 0.85 18.92
C ILE A 219 1.59 1.78 20.06
N GLU A 220 2.00 3.06 19.99
CA GLU A 220 1.59 4.09 20.94
C GLU A 220 0.07 4.28 20.92
N ASP A 221 -0.52 4.37 19.72
CA ASP A 221 -1.97 4.48 19.55
C ASP A 221 -2.72 3.25 20.11
N LYS A 222 -2.17 2.05 19.90
CA LYS A 222 -2.79 0.81 20.41
C LYS A 222 -2.80 0.79 21.92
N VAL A 223 -1.66 1.10 22.55
CA VAL A 223 -1.52 1.11 24.00
C VAL A 223 -2.41 2.19 24.62
N TYR A 224 -2.50 3.37 23.99
CA TYR A 224 -3.35 4.47 24.48
C TYR A 224 -4.85 4.17 24.32
N ARG A 225 -5.27 3.70 23.15
CA ARG A 225 -6.71 3.47 22.85
C ARG A 225 -7.28 2.21 23.49
N PHE A 226 -6.45 1.20 23.71
CA PHE A 226 -6.87 -0.10 24.22
C PHE A 226 -6.19 -0.43 25.56
N LYS A 227 -6.27 0.49 26.50
CA LYS A 227 -5.63 0.38 27.84
C LYS A 227 -6.03 -0.88 28.62
N SER A 228 -7.21 -1.44 28.36
CA SER A 228 -7.68 -2.67 28.98
C SER A 228 -7.03 -3.94 28.43
N LYS A 229 -6.33 -3.86 27.30
CA LYS A 229 -5.62 -5.00 26.73
C LYS A 229 -4.21 -5.09 27.28
N GLU A 230 -3.89 -6.21 27.90
CA GLU A 230 -2.55 -6.47 28.44
C GLU A 230 -1.52 -6.85 27.38
N SER A 231 -1.98 -7.21 26.15
CA SER A 231 -1.08 -7.59 25.05
C SER A 231 -1.65 -7.28 23.67
N HIS A 232 -0.76 -6.99 22.73
CA HIS A 232 -1.04 -6.87 21.30
C HIS A 232 -0.20 -7.89 20.53
N GLN A 233 -0.81 -8.49 19.52
CA GLN A 233 -0.14 -9.46 18.67
C GLN A 233 0.88 -8.78 17.76
N ILE A 234 2.01 -9.46 17.56
CA ILE A 234 3.10 -9.05 16.69
C ILE A 234 3.39 -10.21 15.74
N PHE A 235 3.38 -9.93 14.44
CA PHE A 235 3.79 -10.89 13.43
C PHE A 235 5.25 -10.63 13.03
N ILE A 236 6.11 -11.60 13.21
CA ILE A 236 7.49 -11.58 12.75
C ILE A 236 7.50 -12.11 11.32
N GLU A 237 7.62 -11.21 10.36
CA GLU A 237 7.48 -11.49 8.93
C GLU A 237 8.85 -11.41 8.24
N PRO A 238 9.39 -12.51 7.67
CA PRO A 238 10.62 -12.45 6.89
C PRO A 238 10.50 -11.49 5.70
N GLU A 239 11.50 -10.63 5.48
CA GLU A 239 11.51 -9.70 4.34
C GLU A 239 12.00 -10.34 3.01
N GLY A 240 12.48 -11.57 3.05
CA GLY A 240 12.91 -12.31 1.86
C GLY A 240 13.59 -13.62 2.19
N ILE A 241 13.75 -14.48 1.17
CA ILE A 241 14.30 -15.84 1.31
C ILE A 241 15.76 -15.82 1.79
N ASN A 242 16.54 -14.90 1.26
CA ASN A 242 17.98 -14.80 1.53
C ASN A 242 18.31 -13.52 2.32
N LYS A 243 17.36 -13.02 3.10
CA LYS A 243 17.56 -11.83 3.93
C LYS A 243 17.49 -12.19 5.40
N ASP A 244 18.52 -11.81 6.14
CA ASP A 244 18.53 -11.89 7.60
C ASP A 244 17.79 -10.69 8.22
N LEU A 245 16.56 -10.41 7.73
CA LEU A 245 15.74 -9.32 8.21
C LEU A 245 14.29 -9.72 8.34
N VAL A 246 13.65 -9.25 9.41
CA VAL A 246 12.22 -9.39 9.65
C VAL A 246 11.55 -8.05 9.86
N TYR A 247 10.28 -8.02 9.50
CA TYR A 247 9.33 -6.94 9.75
C TYR A 247 8.41 -7.33 10.91
N PRO A 248 8.57 -6.78 12.11
CA PRO A 248 7.67 -7.05 13.24
C PRO A 248 6.36 -6.27 13.08
N ASN A 249 5.45 -6.83 12.29
CA ASN A 249 4.17 -6.20 11.98
C ASN A 249 3.31 -6.07 13.25
N GLY A 250 2.82 -4.85 13.48
CA GLY A 250 1.96 -4.54 14.63
C GLY A 250 2.58 -3.61 15.65
N ILE A 251 3.87 -3.26 15.51
CA ILE A 251 4.60 -2.33 16.39
C ILE A 251 5.24 -1.16 15.64
N SER A 252 4.57 -0.65 14.59
CA SER A 252 4.97 0.62 13.95
C SER A 252 5.02 1.72 14.98
N THR A 253 6.04 2.59 14.91
CA THR A 253 6.27 3.61 15.95
C THR A 253 6.98 4.83 15.40
N SER A 254 6.82 5.96 16.07
CA SER A 254 7.62 7.17 15.88
C SER A 254 8.40 7.58 17.15
N LEU A 255 8.50 6.70 18.12
CA LEU A 255 9.30 6.91 19.33
C LEU A 255 10.80 7.05 19.01
N PRO A 256 11.58 7.75 19.86
CA PRO A 256 13.02 7.83 19.75
C PRO A 256 13.70 6.45 19.77
N LYS A 257 14.87 6.34 19.13
CA LYS A 257 15.63 5.08 18.99
C LYS A 257 15.81 4.34 20.32
N LYS A 258 16.22 5.03 21.36
CA LYS A 258 16.42 4.46 22.71
C LYS A 258 15.14 3.80 23.25
N ILE A 259 14.01 4.45 23.09
CA ILE A 259 12.73 3.90 23.56
C ILE A 259 12.29 2.73 22.71
N GLN A 260 12.59 2.73 21.40
CA GLN A 260 12.36 1.57 20.54
C GLN A 260 13.17 0.36 21.03
N GLU A 261 14.44 0.53 21.38
CA GLU A 261 15.27 -0.53 21.97
C GLU A 261 14.64 -1.06 23.27
N GLU A 262 14.31 -0.17 24.20
CA GLU A 262 13.76 -0.54 25.51
C GLU A 262 12.46 -1.37 25.38
N PHE A 263 11.50 -0.94 24.56
CA PHE A 263 10.25 -1.67 24.42
C PHE A 263 10.40 -2.95 23.58
N ILE A 264 11.22 -2.95 22.53
CA ILE A 264 11.47 -4.15 21.71
C ILE A 264 12.14 -5.23 22.55
N TYR A 265 13.17 -4.90 23.33
CA TYR A 265 13.85 -5.88 24.21
C TYR A 265 13.00 -6.34 25.40
N SER A 266 11.87 -5.71 25.65
CA SER A 266 10.90 -6.20 26.65
C SER A 266 9.96 -7.30 26.11
N ILE A 267 9.97 -7.56 24.77
CA ILE A 267 9.08 -8.50 24.10
C ILE A 267 9.72 -9.89 24.07
N LYS A 268 8.94 -10.93 24.40
CA LYS A 268 9.40 -12.32 24.44
C LYS A 268 9.94 -12.76 23.08
N GLY A 269 11.19 -13.25 23.07
CA GLY A 269 11.93 -13.69 21.88
C GLY A 269 12.65 -12.56 21.14
N LEU A 270 12.53 -11.30 21.63
CA LEU A 270 13.20 -10.13 21.08
C LEU A 270 14.23 -9.53 22.06
N GLU A 271 14.46 -10.16 23.20
CA GLU A 271 15.28 -9.61 24.30
C GLU A 271 16.72 -9.31 23.87
N ASN A 272 17.28 -10.14 22.97
CA ASN A 272 18.64 -10.01 22.47
C ASN A 272 18.69 -9.58 20.99
N SER A 273 17.58 -9.04 20.47
CA SER A 273 17.44 -8.71 19.06
C SER A 273 18.41 -7.60 18.64
N LYS A 274 18.86 -7.68 17.38
CA LYS A 274 19.69 -6.64 16.73
C LYS A 274 18.83 -5.83 15.77
N ILE A 275 18.60 -4.58 16.13
CA ILE A 275 17.87 -3.62 15.29
C ILE A 275 18.80 -3.15 14.18
N GLU A 276 18.42 -3.36 12.91
CA GLU A 276 19.17 -2.91 11.74
C GLU A 276 18.71 -1.52 11.27
N GLU A 277 17.39 -1.30 11.28
CA GLU A 277 16.77 -0.01 10.97
C GLU A 277 15.70 0.29 12.02
N TYR A 278 15.69 1.52 12.55
CA TYR A 278 14.65 1.94 13.49
C TYR A 278 13.34 2.28 12.77
N GLY A 279 12.22 2.04 13.46
CA GLY A 279 10.90 2.46 13.02
C GLY A 279 10.79 3.98 12.94
N TYR A 280 9.91 4.45 12.07
CA TYR A 280 9.62 5.87 11.88
C TYR A 280 8.18 6.09 11.41
N ALA A 281 7.65 7.27 11.66
CA ALA A 281 6.48 7.75 10.96
C ALA A 281 6.91 8.54 9.72
N VAL A 282 6.10 8.50 8.66
CA VAL A 282 6.25 9.38 7.50
C VAL A 282 4.98 10.18 7.29
N GLU A 283 5.12 11.49 7.14
CA GLU A 283 4.06 12.42 6.80
C GLU A 283 4.27 12.92 5.37
N TYR A 284 3.21 13.00 4.57
CA TYR A 284 3.27 13.32 3.16
C TYR A 284 2.01 14.04 2.70
N ASP A 285 2.12 14.77 1.58
CA ASP A 285 0.98 15.46 0.98
C ASP A 285 0.08 14.50 0.19
N PHE A 286 -1.21 14.79 0.20
CA PHE A 286 -2.23 14.14 -0.63
C PHE A 286 -3.20 15.18 -1.19
N VAL A 287 -3.96 14.79 -2.20
CA VAL A 287 -5.03 15.60 -2.79
C VAL A 287 -6.38 15.06 -2.31
N ASP A 288 -7.28 15.94 -1.88
CA ASP A 288 -8.64 15.53 -1.49
C ASP A 288 -9.31 14.81 -2.66
N PRO A 289 -9.65 13.52 -2.52
CA PRO A 289 -10.15 12.71 -3.62
C PRO A 289 -11.54 13.13 -4.13
N ARG A 290 -12.24 14.02 -3.44
CA ARG A 290 -13.46 14.65 -3.97
C ARG A 290 -13.16 15.57 -5.17
N SER A 291 -11.91 15.93 -5.40
CA SER A 291 -11.44 16.70 -6.54
C SER A 291 -11.19 15.90 -7.82
N ILE A 292 -11.33 14.57 -7.76
CA ILE A 292 -11.23 13.70 -8.93
C ILE A 292 -12.59 13.13 -9.33
N LYS A 293 -12.71 12.74 -10.61
CA LYS A 293 -13.85 12.02 -11.18
C LYS A 293 -13.75 10.53 -10.86
N LYS A 294 -14.82 9.76 -11.08
CA LYS A 294 -14.80 8.29 -10.99
C LYS A 294 -13.81 7.62 -11.96
N THR A 295 -13.38 8.33 -13.00
CA THR A 295 -12.30 7.93 -13.91
C THR A 295 -10.91 8.13 -13.34
N LEU A 296 -10.79 8.74 -12.16
CA LEU A 296 -9.58 9.21 -11.49
C LEU A 296 -8.90 10.42 -12.17
N GLU A 297 -9.51 11.00 -13.21
CA GLU A 297 -9.09 12.27 -13.77
C GLU A 297 -9.45 13.41 -12.81
N THR A 298 -8.59 14.42 -12.68
CA THR A 298 -8.90 15.60 -11.87
C THR A 298 -10.06 16.41 -12.47
N LYS A 299 -10.85 17.07 -11.63
CA LYS A 299 -11.96 17.93 -12.06
C LYS A 299 -11.49 19.28 -12.59
N PHE A 300 -10.31 19.74 -12.15
CA PHE A 300 -9.78 21.07 -12.43
C PHE A 300 -8.83 21.12 -13.64
N LEU A 301 -8.04 20.05 -13.82
CA LEU A 301 -7.08 19.93 -14.91
C LEU A 301 -7.42 18.72 -15.77
N SER A 302 -7.65 18.97 -17.04
CA SER A 302 -7.85 17.90 -18.02
C SER A 302 -6.55 17.12 -18.26
N ASP A 303 -6.70 15.85 -18.64
CA ASP A 303 -5.59 14.97 -19.02
C ASP A 303 -4.62 14.64 -17.88
N PHE A 304 -5.07 14.86 -16.63
CA PHE A 304 -4.32 14.63 -15.42
C PHE A 304 -5.07 13.69 -14.46
N TYR A 305 -4.47 12.56 -14.13
CA TYR A 305 -5.04 11.50 -13.32
C TYR A 305 -4.21 11.32 -12.05
N LEU A 306 -4.87 10.99 -10.95
CA LEU A 306 -4.23 10.69 -9.67
C LEU A 306 -4.55 9.26 -9.26
N ALA A 307 -3.55 8.50 -8.80
CA ALA A 307 -3.75 7.13 -8.35
C ALA A 307 -2.87 6.75 -7.16
N GLY A 308 -3.43 6.01 -6.22
CA GLY A 308 -2.74 5.53 -5.03
C GLY A 308 -2.80 6.51 -3.86
N GLN A 309 -1.72 6.58 -3.09
CA GLN A 309 -1.67 7.37 -1.85
C GLN A 309 -1.93 8.87 -2.03
N ILE A 310 -1.65 9.41 -3.21
CA ILE A 310 -1.99 10.79 -3.56
C ILE A 310 -3.49 11.09 -3.40
N ASN A 311 -4.36 10.09 -3.52
CA ASN A 311 -5.79 10.19 -3.31
C ASN A 311 -6.22 9.84 -1.87
N GLY A 312 -5.26 9.76 -0.94
CA GLY A 312 -5.54 9.53 0.47
C GLY A 312 -5.78 8.07 0.85
N THR A 313 -5.46 7.10 0.00
CA THR A 313 -5.48 5.68 0.37
C THR A 313 -4.16 5.24 0.98
N THR A 314 -4.19 4.19 1.81
CA THR A 314 -2.99 3.50 2.30
C THR A 314 -3.15 2.01 2.07
N GLY A 315 -2.36 1.43 1.18
CA GLY A 315 -2.35 0.00 0.88
C GLY A 315 -1.91 -0.25 -0.55
N TYR A 316 -1.22 -1.35 -0.72
CA TYR A 316 -0.68 -1.75 -2.02
C TYR A 316 -1.80 -2.09 -3.01
N GLU A 317 -2.84 -2.76 -2.52
CA GLU A 317 -3.99 -3.19 -3.30
C GLU A 317 -4.83 -2.01 -3.76
N GLU A 318 -5.05 -1.03 -2.89
CA GLU A 318 -5.77 0.20 -3.21
C GLU A 318 -5.02 1.00 -4.30
N ALA A 319 -3.69 1.09 -4.17
CA ALA A 319 -2.87 1.79 -5.16
C ALA A 319 -2.86 1.08 -6.52
N ALA A 320 -2.72 -0.25 -6.52
CA ALA A 320 -2.73 -1.04 -7.75
C ALA A 320 -4.09 -0.96 -8.48
N ALA A 321 -5.20 -1.01 -7.73
CA ALA A 321 -6.54 -0.87 -8.31
C ALA A 321 -6.75 0.52 -8.93
N GLN A 322 -6.34 1.57 -8.24
CA GLN A 322 -6.42 2.94 -8.76
C GLN A 322 -5.53 3.12 -9.99
N GLY A 323 -4.28 2.64 -9.95
CA GLY A 323 -3.37 2.70 -11.09
C GLY A 323 -3.93 2.02 -12.33
N LEU A 324 -4.54 0.82 -12.15
CA LEU A 324 -5.20 0.08 -13.23
C LEU A 324 -6.37 0.90 -13.83
N MET A 325 -7.27 1.41 -12.99
CA MET A 325 -8.44 2.18 -13.43
C MET A 325 -8.04 3.50 -14.10
N ALA A 326 -7.04 4.21 -13.57
CA ALA A 326 -6.51 5.43 -14.19
C ALA A 326 -5.91 5.13 -15.56
N GLY A 327 -5.13 4.05 -15.68
CA GLY A 327 -4.53 3.61 -16.94
C GLY A 327 -5.58 3.27 -18.01
N ILE A 328 -6.62 2.52 -17.64
CA ILE A 328 -7.73 2.17 -18.54
C ILE A 328 -8.43 3.44 -19.03
N ASN A 329 -8.79 4.36 -18.11
CA ASN A 329 -9.53 5.56 -18.50
C ASN A 329 -8.66 6.56 -19.27
N ALA A 330 -7.39 6.70 -18.95
CA ALA A 330 -6.46 7.50 -19.75
C ALA A 330 -6.35 6.95 -21.19
N SER A 331 -6.22 5.62 -21.34
CA SER A 331 -6.20 4.96 -22.63
C SER A 331 -7.52 5.13 -23.40
N ASN A 332 -8.66 4.97 -22.73
CA ASN A 332 -9.98 5.15 -23.34
C ASN A 332 -10.17 6.58 -23.84
N LYS A 333 -9.75 7.58 -23.09
CA LYS A 333 -9.82 8.99 -23.51
C LYS A 333 -8.95 9.27 -24.73
N ILE A 334 -7.75 8.69 -24.83
CA ILE A 334 -6.90 8.77 -26.02
C ILE A 334 -7.59 8.15 -27.23
N ARG A 335 -8.21 6.99 -27.05
CA ARG A 335 -8.89 6.23 -28.09
C ARG A 335 -10.32 6.70 -28.37
N LYS A 336 -10.78 7.77 -27.73
CA LYS A 336 -12.15 8.29 -27.82
C LYS A 336 -13.23 7.24 -27.51
N ARG A 337 -12.94 6.34 -26.57
CA ARG A 337 -13.87 5.34 -26.03
C ARG A 337 -14.63 5.95 -24.84
N LYS A 338 -15.72 5.29 -24.44
CA LYS A 338 -16.47 5.65 -23.23
C LYS A 338 -15.62 5.46 -21.99
N ASP A 339 -15.88 6.28 -20.97
CA ASP A 339 -15.32 6.09 -19.64
C ASP A 339 -15.64 4.71 -19.09
N PHE A 340 -14.65 4.09 -18.45
CA PHE A 340 -14.79 2.82 -17.79
C PHE A 340 -14.93 3.03 -16.27
N ILE A 341 -16.11 2.76 -15.76
CA ILE A 341 -16.48 2.92 -14.36
C ILE A 341 -17.04 1.59 -13.86
N LEU A 342 -16.62 1.20 -12.67
CA LEU A 342 -17.16 0.05 -11.95
C LEU A 342 -18.10 0.55 -10.85
N GLU A 343 -19.27 -0.06 -10.75
CA GLU A 343 -20.27 0.28 -9.77
C GLU A 343 -20.00 -0.41 -8.42
N ARG A 344 -20.58 0.14 -7.35
CA ARG A 344 -20.47 -0.41 -5.99
C ARG A 344 -21.01 -1.83 -5.85
N SER A 345 -22.04 -2.16 -6.63
CA SER A 345 -22.65 -3.50 -6.67
C SER A 345 -21.79 -4.54 -7.42
N GLU A 346 -20.80 -4.10 -8.18
CA GLU A 346 -20.01 -4.95 -9.07
C GLU A 346 -18.64 -5.30 -8.52
N SER A 347 -18.05 -4.39 -7.71
CA SER A 347 -16.67 -4.57 -7.26
C SER A 347 -16.30 -3.75 -6.03
N TYR A 348 -15.33 -4.24 -5.28
CA TYR A 348 -14.64 -3.46 -4.24
C TYR A 348 -13.85 -2.29 -4.83
N ILE A 349 -13.36 -2.40 -6.06
CA ILE A 349 -12.73 -1.28 -6.79
C ILE A 349 -13.75 -0.17 -6.99
N GLY A 350 -14.98 -0.50 -7.40
CA GLY A 350 -16.08 0.46 -7.53
C GLY A 350 -16.46 1.11 -6.20
N VAL A 351 -16.59 0.31 -5.13
CA VAL A 351 -16.85 0.81 -3.79
C VAL A 351 -15.78 1.82 -3.36
N MET A 352 -14.49 1.48 -3.52
CA MET A 352 -13.38 2.35 -3.15
C MET A 352 -13.42 3.69 -3.90
N ILE A 353 -13.54 3.64 -5.22
CA ILE A 353 -13.55 4.86 -6.06
C ILE A 353 -14.76 5.73 -5.73
N ASP A 354 -15.91 5.12 -5.54
CA ASP A 354 -17.13 5.86 -5.15
C ASP A 354 -17.01 6.51 -3.78
N ASP A 355 -16.51 5.79 -2.77
CA ASP A 355 -16.24 6.34 -1.45
C ASP A 355 -15.29 7.55 -1.52
N LEU A 356 -14.16 7.40 -2.24
CA LEU A 356 -13.16 8.45 -2.40
C LEU A 356 -13.74 9.71 -3.06
N THR A 357 -14.42 9.54 -4.19
CA THR A 357 -14.86 10.66 -5.03
C THR A 357 -16.09 11.38 -4.51
N ASN A 358 -16.96 10.71 -3.76
CA ASN A 358 -18.21 11.26 -3.22
C ASN A 358 -18.08 11.69 -1.76
N HIS A 359 -17.47 10.87 -0.91
CA HIS A 359 -17.38 11.14 0.53
C HIS A 359 -16.05 11.79 0.93
N GLY A 360 -14.99 11.56 0.15
CA GLY A 360 -13.63 11.94 0.55
C GLY A 360 -13.10 11.09 1.69
N ILE A 361 -12.12 11.63 2.41
CA ILE A 361 -11.49 10.93 3.52
C ILE A 361 -11.38 11.82 4.74
N THR A 362 -11.55 11.23 5.92
CA THR A 362 -11.27 11.84 7.22
C THR A 362 -10.02 11.22 7.87
N GLU A 363 -9.55 10.12 7.34
CA GLU A 363 -8.37 9.35 7.75
C GLU A 363 -7.86 8.58 6.52
N PRO A 364 -6.60 8.08 6.50
CA PRO A 364 -6.11 7.27 5.40
C PRO A 364 -7.06 6.09 5.09
N TYR A 365 -7.55 6.06 3.85
CA TYR A 365 -8.55 5.08 3.43
C TYR A 365 -7.94 3.68 3.27
N ARG A 366 -8.62 2.68 3.81
CA ARG A 366 -8.38 1.25 3.56
C ARG A 366 -9.67 0.57 3.14
N MET A 367 -9.56 -0.35 2.18
CA MET A 367 -10.68 -1.16 1.74
C MET A 367 -10.96 -2.28 2.73
N PHE A 368 -12.19 -2.34 3.23
CA PHE A 368 -12.71 -3.40 4.09
C PHE A 368 -14.05 -3.89 3.57
N THR A 369 -14.35 -5.16 3.82
CA THR A 369 -15.64 -5.74 3.45
C THR A 369 -16.84 -5.00 4.05
N SER A 370 -16.65 -4.38 5.23
CA SER A 370 -17.68 -3.57 5.90
C SER A 370 -18.09 -2.29 5.15
N ARG A 371 -17.26 -1.84 4.17
CA ARG A 371 -17.58 -0.67 3.34
C ARG A 371 -18.54 -0.99 2.20
N ALA A 372 -18.68 -2.27 1.84
CA ALA A 372 -19.51 -2.72 0.74
C ALA A 372 -20.87 -3.19 1.25
N GLU A 373 -21.92 -2.53 0.82
CA GLU A 373 -23.31 -2.91 1.09
C GLU A 373 -23.65 -4.26 0.44
N HIS A 374 -23.06 -4.57 -0.72
CA HIS A 374 -23.25 -5.83 -1.45
C HIS A 374 -22.18 -6.89 -1.13
N ARG A 375 -21.51 -6.81 0.02
CA ARG A 375 -20.39 -7.69 0.39
C ARG A 375 -20.68 -9.20 0.37
N LEU A 376 -21.94 -9.61 0.46
CA LEU A 376 -22.34 -11.02 0.31
C LEU A 376 -22.26 -11.51 -1.15
N LEU A 377 -22.33 -10.59 -2.12
CA LEU A 377 -22.20 -10.87 -3.54
C LEU A 377 -20.77 -10.65 -4.04
N LEU A 378 -20.00 -9.81 -3.34
CA LEU A 378 -18.63 -9.45 -3.70
C LEU A 378 -17.64 -10.35 -2.97
N SER A 379 -17.32 -11.51 -3.55
CA SER A 379 -16.34 -12.45 -3.01
C SER A 379 -15.04 -12.41 -3.82
N GLN A 380 -13.92 -12.77 -3.18
CA GLN A 380 -12.67 -13.03 -3.90
C GLN A 380 -12.80 -14.18 -4.89
N ASN A 381 -13.68 -15.15 -4.61
CA ASN A 381 -13.83 -16.37 -5.39
C ASN A 381 -14.65 -16.19 -6.68
N ASN A 382 -15.44 -15.10 -6.78
CA ASN A 382 -16.26 -14.81 -7.96
C ASN A 382 -15.81 -13.53 -8.70
N ALA A 383 -14.60 -13.07 -8.47
CA ALA A 383 -14.10 -11.82 -9.08
C ALA A 383 -14.06 -11.93 -10.63
N GLU A 384 -13.67 -13.08 -11.18
CA GLU A 384 -13.65 -13.30 -12.63
C GLU A 384 -15.05 -13.31 -13.23
N GLN A 385 -16.00 -14.02 -12.62
CA GLN A 385 -17.40 -14.04 -13.07
C GLN A 385 -18.03 -12.65 -13.15
N ARG A 386 -17.66 -11.76 -12.22
CA ARG A 386 -18.18 -10.37 -12.18
C ARG A 386 -17.48 -9.43 -13.17
N LEU A 387 -16.17 -9.58 -13.41
CA LEU A 387 -15.37 -8.54 -14.04
C LEU A 387 -14.69 -8.95 -15.35
N LEU A 388 -14.52 -10.23 -15.62
CA LEU A 388 -13.73 -10.68 -16.79
C LEU A 388 -14.33 -10.25 -18.13
N SER A 389 -15.66 -10.33 -18.28
CA SER A 389 -16.35 -9.85 -19.48
C SER A 389 -16.17 -8.35 -19.70
N LYS A 390 -16.18 -7.57 -18.61
CA LYS A 390 -15.92 -6.13 -18.67
C LYS A 390 -14.47 -5.84 -19.07
N ALA A 391 -13.50 -6.59 -18.52
CA ALA A 391 -12.10 -6.47 -18.89
C ALA A 391 -11.87 -6.83 -20.36
N PHE A 392 -12.56 -7.84 -20.87
CA PHE A 392 -12.51 -8.22 -22.27
C PHE A 392 -13.03 -7.11 -23.20
N THR A 393 -14.14 -6.45 -22.85
CA THR A 393 -14.65 -5.30 -23.63
C THR A 393 -13.67 -4.12 -23.69
N GLN A 394 -12.76 -4.03 -22.73
CA GLN A 394 -11.68 -3.04 -22.73
C GLN A 394 -10.42 -3.49 -23.48
N ASN A 395 -10.41 -4.70 -24.05
CA ASN A 395 -9.24 -5.34 -24.67
C ASN A 395 -8.04 -5.48 -23.72
N ILE A 396 -8.30 -5.76 -22.44
CA ILE A 396 -7.27 -5.90 -21.41
C ILE A 396 -6.92 -7.37 -21.21
N VAL A 397 -7.90 -8.25 -21.39
CA VAL A 397 -7.74 -9.70 -21.27
C VAL A 397 -8.06 -10.38 -22.60
N SER A 398 -7.46 -11.55 -22.86
CA SER A 398 -7.66 -12.31 -24.08
C SER A 398 -8.98 -13.07 -24.06
N GLU A 399 -9.48 -13.39 -25.27
CA GLU A 399 -10.65 -14.26 -25.45
C GLU A 399 -10.44 -15.64 -24.83
N GLY A 400 -9.22 -16.19 -24.93
CA GLY A 400 -8.88 -17.47 -24.31
C GLY A 400 -9.06 -17.47 -22.80
N ARG A 401 -8.76 -16.34 -22.11
CA ARG A 401 -9.04 -16.22 -20.68
C ARG A 401 -10.54 -16.13 -20.38
N LEU A 402 -11.30 -15.43 -21.23
CA LEU A 402 -12.75 -15.30 -21.05
C LEU A 402 -13.46 -16.66 -21.18
N ASN A 403 -13.02 -17.52 -22.09
CA ASN A 403 -13.64 -18.83 -22.35
C ASN A 403 -13.30 -19.89 -21.28
N ASN A 404 -12.38 -19.61 -20.36
CA ASN A 404 -11.95 -20.52 -19.28
C ASN A 404 -12.74 -20.33 -17.97
N VAL A 405 -13.70 -19.42 -17.91
CA VAL A 405 -14.54 -19.08 -16.75
C VAL A 405 -16.00 -19.31 -17.05
#